data_4181fab654d8466c193605d633fb26fe
#
_entry.id   4181fab654d8466c193605d633fb26fe
#
_cell.length_a   1.000
_cell.length_b   1.000
_cell.length_c   1.000
_cell.angle_alpha   90.00
_cell.angle_beta   90.00
_cell.angle_gamma   90.00
#
_symmetry.space_group_name_H-M   'P 1'
#
loop_
_entity.id
_entity.type
_entity.pdbx_description
1 polymer ?
#
loop_
_entity_poly.entity_id
_entity_poly.type
_entity_poly.pdbx_seq_one_letter_code
_entity_poly.pdbx_strand_id
1 'polypeptide(L)'
;IRDSVQGVGFRPHVYRLAVRHGLKGFVRNTESGVEIHVEGKPGAPERFFAALMDTLPEHARVYGVEQTVCEPAGFEEFRIVESDSTPGGVPMMLPDLAPCPECLKEMRDPASRRYHYPFTNCTHCGPRYSIIEEMPYDRAGTSMKKFQMCPECLREYRDVEDRRFHAQPIGCPSCGPSMKVLFSDGSELGFGHGFDTPAEQVAWVLA
;
A
#
# COMPACT_ATOMS: atom_id res chain seq x y z
N ILE A 1 5.40 17.74 0.73
CA ILE A 1 3.96 17.69 0.42
C ILE A 1 3.22 17.37 1.69
N ARG A 2 2.34 18.26 2.15
CA ARG A 2 1.44 18.05 3.30
C ARG A 2 0.10 17.54 2.78
N ASP A 3 -0.42 16.40 3.34
CA ASP A 3 -1.47 15.71 2.63
C ASP A 3 -2.07 14.47 3.31
N SER A 4 -3.06 13.90 2.62
CA SER A 4 -3.61 12.56 2.83
C SER A 4 -3.19 11.66 1.66
N VAL A 5 -1.88 11.35 1.54
CA VAL A 5 -1.32 10.52 0.46
C VAL A 5 -0.70 9.21 0.93
N GLN A 6 -0.55 9.00 2.23
CA GLN A 6 -0.02 7.75 2.74
C GLN A 6 -1.05 6.62 2.58
N GLY A 7 -0.61 5.46 2.12
CA GLY A 7 -1.49 4.31 1.95
C GLY A 7 -2.32 4.28 0.66
N VAL A 8 -2.19 5.23 -0.25
CA VAL A 8 -2.93 5.27 -1.53
C VAL A 8 -2.05 5.02 -2.76
N GLY A 9 -0.89 4.43 -2.57
CA GLY A 9 0.06 4.16 -3.66
C GLY A 9 0.83 5.40 -4.12
N PHE A 10 0.88 6.46 -3.31
CA PHE A 10 1.55 7.70 -3.69
C PHE A 10 3.07 7.52 -3.88
N ARG A 11 3.79 6.91 -2.93
CA ARG A 11 5.23 6.63 -3.08
C ARG A 11 5.54 5.78 -4.33
N PRO A 12 4.84 4.66 -4.61
CA PRO A 12 4.92 3.95 -5.89
C PRO A 12 4.69 4.81 -7.11
N HIS A 13 3.70 5.69 -7.07
CA HIS A 13 3.38 6.59 -8.18
C HIS A 13 4.52 7.60 -8.43
N VAL A 14 4.99 8.27 -7.37
CA VAL A 14 6.16 9.18 -7.42
C VAL A 14 7.38 8.47 -8.01
N TYR A 15 7.67 7.26 -7.54
CA TYR A 15 8.80 6.47 -8.03
C TYR A 15 8.72 6.23 -9.54
N ARG A 16 7.59 5.68 -10.03
CA ARG A 16 7.39 5.42 -11.47
C ARG A 16 7.51 6.69 -12.30
N LEU A 17 6.94 7.79 -11.80
CA LEU A 17 6.98 9.07 -12.49
C LEU A 17 8.40 9.65 -12.53
N ALA A 18 9.14 9.63 -11.43
CA ALA A 18 10.52 10.10 -11.35
C ALA A 18 11.44 9.32 -12.31
N VAL A 19 11.31 8.00 -12.35
CA VAL A 19 12.06 7.14 -13.27
C VAL A 19 11.73 7.48 -14.73
N ARG A 20 10.47 7.67 -15.08
CA ARG A 20 10.05 8.07 -16.44
C ARG A 20 10.63 9.43 -16.85
N HIS A 21 10.80 10.36 -15.92
CA HIS A 21 11.40 11.66 -16.15
C HIS A 21 12.93 11.65 -16.10
N GLY A 22 13.55 10.47 -15.86
CA GLY A 22 15.01 10.35 -15.76
C GLY A 22 15.59 11.06 -14.53
N LEU A 23 14.79 11.18 -13.46
CA LEU A 23 15.21 11.83 -12.22
C LEU A 23 15.86 10.81 -11.27
N LYS A 24 16.74 11.32 -10.43
CA LYS A 24 17.39 10.62 -9.33
C LYS A 24 16.95 11.24 -8.01
N GLY A 25 17.16 10.54 -6.89
CA GLY A 25 16.77 11.03 -5.57
C GLY A 25 15.93 10.05 -4.78
N PHE A 26 14.96 10.52 -4.01
CA PHE A 26 14.15 9.66 -3.18
C PHE A 26 12.74 10.19 -2.93
N VAL A 27 11.88 9.29 -2.46
CA VAL A 27 10.60 9.60 -1.82
C VAL A 27 10.49 8.84 -0.51
N ARG A 28 10.01 9.52 0.56
CA ARG A 28 9.72 8.91 1.86
C ARG A 28 8.47 9.48 2.50
N ASN A 29 7.82 8.71 3.36
CA ASN A 29 6.80 9.25 4.24
C ASN A 29 7.47 10.03 5.38
N THR A 30 6.79 11.05 5.85
CA THR A 30 7.05 11.77 7.09
C THR A 30 5.82 11.71 7.96
N GLU A 31 5.89 12.18 9.20
CA GLU A 31 4.72 12.19 10.08
C GLU A 31 3.54 13.01 9.49
N SER A 32 3.83 14.10 8.77
CA SER A 32 2.82 15.03 8.24
C SER A 32 2.58 14.95 6.73
N GLY A 33 3.14 13.94 6.05
CA GLY A 33 2.99 13.82 4.60
C GLY A 33 4.10 13.05 3.91
N VAL A 34 4.62 13.60 2.81
CA VAL A 34 5.67 12.97 1.99
C VAL A 34 6.76 13.98 1.63
N GLU A 35 8.00 13.55 1.80
CA GLU A 35 9.17 14.26 1.30
C GLU A 35 9.63 13.61 -0.02
N ILE A 36 9.94 14.47 -1.00
CA ILE A 36 10.45 14.07 -2.31
C ILE A 36 11.69 14.90 -2.61
N HIS A 37 12.81 14.26 -2.84
CA HIS A 37 14.02 14.90 -3.36
C HIS A 37 14.24 14.44 -4.80
N VAL A 38 14.45 15.38 -5.70
CA VAL A 38 14.66 15.08 -7.14
C VAL A 38 15.87 15.85 -7.69
N GLU A 39 16.69 15.12 -8.44
CA GLU A 39 17.83 15.65 -9.17
C GLU A 39 17.73 15.23 -10.63
N GLY A 40 18.04 16.13 -11.54
CA GLY A 40 17.99 15.81 -12.98
C GLY A 40 18.44 16.95 -13.86
N LYS A 41 18.29 16.77 -15.17
CA LYS A 41 18.59 17.81 -16.16
C LYS A 41 17.69 19.03 -15.92
N PRO A 42 18.17 20.25 -16.26
CA PRO A 42 17.35 21.46 -16.16
C PRO A 42 15.96 21.28 -16.79
N GLY A 43 14.93 21.72 -16.09
CA GLY A 43 13.53 21.60 -16.48
C GLY A 43 12.90 20.21 -16.24
N ALA A 44 13.65 19.18 -15.87
CA ALA A 44 13.07 17.86 -15.60
C ALA A 44 12.33 17.79 -14.26
N PRO A 45 12.84 18.39 -13.16
CA PRO A 45 12.10 18.46 -11.90
C PRO A 45 10.76 19.20 -12.04
N GLU A 46 10.72 20.30 -12.79
CA GLU A 46 9.49 21.08 -13.01
C GLU A 46 8.44 20.29 -13.80
N ARG A 47 8.86 19.61 -14.86
CA ARG A 47 7.94 18.73 -15.64
C ARG A 47 7.44 17.55 -14.81
N PHE A 48 8.31 16.96 -14.02
CA PHE A 48 7.92 15.91 -13.08
C PHE A 48 6.87 16.41 -12.09
N PHE A 49 7.09 17.59 -11.48
CA PHE A 49 6.14 18.13 -10.52
C PHE A 49 4.79 18.45 -11.16
N ALA A 50 4.78 19.05 -12.35
CA ALA A 50 3.54 19.28 -13.10
C ALA A 50 2.80 17.97 -13.37
N ALA A 51 3.51 16.95 -13.90
CA ALA A 51 2.93 15.65 -14.16
C ALA A 51 2.44 14.93 -12.89
N LEU A 52 3.15 15.09 -11.77
CA LEU A 52 2.73 14.53 -10.47
C LEU A 52 1.39 15.12 -10.03
N MET A 53 1.23 16.43 -10.12
CA MET A 53 -0.02 17.11 -9.74
C MET A 53 -1.19 16.78 -10.66
N ASP A 54 -0.93 16.54 -11.95
CA ASP A 54 -1.94 16.18 -12.94
C ASP A 54 -2.39 14.71 -12.85
N THR A 55 -1.56 13.83 -12.28
CA THR A 55 -1.78 12.37 -12.28
C THR A 55 -1.83 11.75 -10.89
N LEU A 56 -2.29 12.51 -9.88
CA LEU A 56 -2.40 12.01 -8.50
C LEU A 56 -3.22 10.72 -8.43
N PRO A 57 -2.84 9.75 -7.60
CA PRO A 57 -3.68 8.59 -7.32
C PRO A 57 -5.08 9.02 -6.86
N GLU A 58 -6.11 8.27 -7.25
CA GLU A 58 -7.54 8.61 -7.07
C GLU A 58 -7.90 9.07 -5.65
N HIS A 59 -7.34 8.41 -4.64
CA HIS A 59 -7.61 8.70 -3.24
C HIS A 59 -6.62 9.67 -2.58
N ALA A 60 -5.60 10.12 -3.33
CA ALA A 60 -4.63 11.09 -2.82
C ALA A 60 -5.25 12.49 -2.75
N ARG A 61 -4.98 13.21 -1.65
CA ARG A 61 -5.39 14.62 -1.49
C ARG A 61 -4.17 15.42 -1.01
N VAL A 62 -3.79 16.41 -1.78
CA VAL A 62 -2.68 17.32 -1.47
C VAL A 62 -3.27 18.63 -0.95
N TYR A 63 -2.91 18.99 0.27
CA TYR A 63 -3.37 20.21 0.92
C TYR A 63 -2.32 21.33 0.91
N GLY A 64 -1.06 20.99 0.75
CA GLY A 64 0.00 21.97 0.66
C GLY A 64 1.28 21.39 0.07
N VAL A 65 2.01 22.25 -0.63
CA VAL A 65 3.30 21.92 -1.22
C VAL A 65 4.29 22.99 -0.84
N GLU A 66 5.43 22.58 -0.29
CA GLU A 66 6.59 23.43 -0.09
C GLU A 66 7.69 22.94 -1.03
N GLN A 67 8.31 23.87 -1.77
CA GLN A 67 9.41 23.54 -2.69
C GLN A 67 10.64 24.37 -2.31
N THR A 68 11.77 23.72 -2.26
CA THR A 68 13.06 24.36 -2.00
C THR A 68 14.07 23.88 -3.02
N VAL A 69 14.80 24.79 -3.61
CA VAL A 69 15.96 24.47 -4.44
C VAL A 69 17.14 24.20 -3.52
N CYS A 70 17.81 23.07 -3.72
CA CYS A 70 18.99 22.67 -2.95
C CYS A 70 20.12 22.26 -3.89
N GLU A 71 21.34 22.19 -3.35
CA GLU A 71 22.48 21.65 -4.07
C GLU A 71 22.27 20.16 -4.33
N PRO A 72 22.71 19.63 -5.50
CA PRO A 72 22.65 18.20 -5.79
C PRO A 72 23.46 17.39 -4.77
N ALA A 73 22.84 16.34 -4.24
CA ALA A 73 23.49 15.40 -3.32
C ALA A 73 24.17 14.22 -4.05
N GLY A 74 24.01 14.14 -5.37
CA GLY A 74 24.70 13.16 -6.22
C GLY A 74 24.08 11.77 -6.21
N PHE A 75 22.77 11.68 -6.12
CA PHE A 75 22.07 10.39 -6.21
C PHE A 75 22.32 9.73 -7.56
N GLU A 76 22.53 8.40 -7.55
CA GLU A 76 22.74 7.61 -8.77
C GLU A 76 21.44 7.10 -9.37
N GLU A 77 20.40 6.89 -8.55
CA GLU A 77 19.09 6.40 -8.95
C GLU A 77 17.97 7.06 -8.10
N PHE A 78 16.72 6.81 -8.45
CA PHE A 78 15.57 7.18 -7.63
C PHE A 78 15.16 6.01 -6.74
N ARG A 79 14.87 6.26 -5.45
CA ARG A 79 14.52 5.22 -4.47
C ARG A 79 13.31 5.58 -3.63
N ILE A 80 12.57 4.56 -3.19
CA ILE A 80 11.68 4.68 -2.04
C ILE A 80 12.54 4.32 -0.81
N VAL A 81 12.74 5.28 0.10
CA VAL A 81 13.56 5.08 1.29
C VAL A 81 12.69 4.95 2.55
N GLU A 82 13.31 4.59 3.66
CA GLU A 82 12.65 4.49 4.96
C GLU A 82 11.97 5.81 5.34
N SER A 83 10.83 5.67 6.01
CA SER A 83 10.06 6.83 6.48
C SER A 83 10.77 7.55 7.62
N ASP A 84 10.56 8.86 7.70
CA ASP A 84 11.07 9.71 8.78
C ASP A 84 9.97 9.87 9.84
N SER A 85 10.24 9.33 11.03
CA SER A 85 9.33 9.38 12.17
C SER A 85 9.61 10.56 13.10
N THR A 86 10.36 11.59 12.65
CA THR A 86 10.62 12.79 13.44
C THR A 86 9.31 13.51 13.71
N PRO A 87 8.93 13.76 15.00
CA PRO A 87 7.70 14.44 15.32
C PRO A 87 7.65 15.85 14.70
N GLY A 88 6.57 16.19 14.02
CA GLY A 88 6.48 17.49 13.33
C GLY A 88 5.14 17.81 12.69
N GLY A 89 4.12 16.99 12.88
CA GLY A 89 2.83 17.23 12.25
C GLY A 89 1.67 16.46 12.86
N VAL A 90 0.47 16.70 12.35
CA VAL A 90 -0.71 15.89 12.64
C VAL A 90 -0.88 14.88 11.49
N PRO A 91 -0.67 13.59 11.72
CA PRO A 91 -0.83 12.61 10.67
C PRO A 91 -2.29 12.53 10.25
N MET A 92 -2.54 12.58 8.95
CA MET A 92 -3.86 12.32 8.39
C MET A 92 -3.98 10.84 8.03
N MET A 93 -4.82 10.13 8.76
CA MET A 93 -5.10 8.71 8.49
C MET A 93 -6.27 8.58 7.51
N LEU A 94 -6.08 7.76 6.48
CA LEU A 94 -7.14 7.41 5.55
C LEU A 94 -8.06 6.34 6.13
N PRO A 95 -9.36 6.37 5.83
CA PRO A 95 -10.26 5.27 6.13
C PRO A 95 -9.88 4.02 5.32
N ASP A 96 -10.41 2.89 5.73
CA ASP A 96 -10.36 1.67 4.92
C ASP A 96 -11.08 1.88 3.59
N LEU A 97 -10.54 1.28 2.54
CA LEU A 97 -11.08 1.38 1.18
C LEU A 97 -11.69 0.05 0.76
N ALA A 98 -12.88 0.10 0.19
CA ALA A 98 -13.53 -1.08 -0.38
C ALA A 98 -12.62 -1.76 -1.42
N PRO A 99 -12.68 -3.10 -1.57
CA PRO A 99 -11.92 -3.80 -2.59
C PRO A 99 -12.19 -3.25 -3.99
N CYS A 100 -11.14 -2.94 -4.73
CA CYS A 100 -11.26 -2.44 -6.09
C CYS A 100 -11.71 -3.56 -7.06
N PRO A 101 -12.22 -3.21 -8.26
CA PRO A 101 -12.68 -4.21 -9.23
C PRO A 101 -11.64 -5.29 -9.57
N GLU A 102 -10.36 -4.91 -9.69
CA GLU A 102 -9.29 -5.86 -9.98
C GLU A 102 -9.04 -6.85 -8.83
N CYS A 103 -9.12 -6.38 -7.57
CA CYS A 103 -9.03 -7.28 -6.41
C CYS A 103 -10.25 -8.19 -6.32
N LEU A 104 -11.46 -7.69 -6.59
CA LEU A 104 -12.66 -8.52 -6.64
C LEU A 104 -12.60 -9.56 -7.75
N LYS A 105 -12.10 -9.20 -8.94
CA LYS A 105 -11.88 -10.13 -10.04
C LYS A 105 -10.92 -11.25 -9.65
N GLU A 106 -9.78 -10.89 -9.05
CA GLU A 106 -8.79 -11.85 -8.58
C GLU A 106 -9.34 -12.80 -7.50
N MET A 107 -10.16 -12.31 -6.57
CA MET A 107 -10.81 -13.12 -5.54
C MET A 107 -11.83 -14.12 -6.12
N ARG A 108 -12.39 -13.86 -7.30
CA ARG A 108 -13.38 -14.72 -7.98
C ARG A 108 -12.75 -15.62 -9.02
N ASP A 109 -11.48 -15.44 -9.36
CA ASP A 109 -10.78 -16.26 -10.36
C ASP A 109 -10.23 -17.54 -9.73
N PRO A 110 -10.75 -18.74 -10.10
CA PRO A 110 -10.23 -20.00 -9.57
C PRO A 110 -8.75 -20.27 -9.87
N ALA A 111 -8.20 -19.62 -10.90
CA ALA A 111 -6.78 -19.73 -11.24
C ALA A 111 -5.89 -18.82 -10.37
N SER A 112 -6.48 -17.89 -9.62
CA SER A 112 -5.74 -16.99 -8.76
C SER A 112 -5.30 -17.66 -7.46
N ARG A 113 -4.06 -17.41 -7.04
CA ARG A 113 -3.58 -17.80 -5.71
C ARG A 113 -4.30 -17.09 -4.55
N ARG A 114 -5.13 -16.07 -4.84
CA ARG A 114 -5.99 -15.35 -3.90
C ARG A 114 -7.47 -15.66 -4.12
N TYR A 115 -7.76 -16.75 -4.82
CA TYR A 115 -9.14 -17.21 -4.96
C TYR A 115 -9.79 -17.36 -3.58
N HIS A 116 -10.98 -16.76 -3.40
CA HIS A 116 -11.73 -16.72 -2.14
C HIS A 116 -10.96 -16.15 -0.92
N TYR A 117 -9.86 -15.44 -1.13
CA TYR A 117 -9.11 -14.83 -0.04
C TYR A 117 -9.67 -13.45 0.33
N PRO A 118 -10.38 -13.30 1.47
CA PRO A 118 -11.16 -12.09 1.78
C PRO A 118 -10.29 -10.88 2.11
N PHE A 119 -9.00 -11.07 2.45
CA PHE A 119 -8.05 -10.00 2.75
C PHE A 119 -7.25 -9.55 1.52
N THR A 120 -7.72 -9.90 0.32
CA THR A 120 -7.10 -9.46 -0.94
C THR A 120 -7.18 -7.94 -1.07
N ASN A 121 -6.04 -7.32 -1.32
CA ASN A 121 -5.88 -5.88 -1.41
C ASN A 121 -4.77 -5.48 -2.39
N CYS A 122 -4.64 -4.19 -2.67
CA CYS A 122 -3.52 -3.60 -3.42
C CYS A 122 -3.25 -2.18 -2.92
N THR A 123 -2.43 -1.39 -3.65
CA THR A 123 -2.15 0.01 -3.29
C THR A 123 -3.38 0.92 -3.39
N HIS A 124 -4.43 0.53 -4.13
CA HIS A 124 -5.65 1.33 -4.36
C HIS A 124 -6.81 0.95 -3.44
N CYS A 125 -6.75 -0.16 -2.70
CA CYS A 125 -7.87 -0.66 -1.90
C CYS A 125 -7.42 -1.46 -0.69
N GLY A 126 -8.38 -1.79 0.18
CA GLY A 126 -8.17 -2.60 1.38
C GLY A 126 -7.93 -1.78 2.65
N PRO A 127 -7.40 -2.39 3.71
CA PRO A 127 -7.31 -1.78 5.01
C PRO A 127 -6.26 -0.66 5.07
N ARG A 128 -6.58 0.37 5.84
CA ARG A 128 -5.70 1.50 6.20
C ARG A 128 -5.84 1.78 7.69
N TYR A 129 -6.92 2.47 8.09
CA TYR A 129 -7.20 2.82 9.47
C TYR A 129 -7.24 1.60 10.40
N SER A 130 -7.93 0.54 9.98
CA SER A 130 -8.14 -0.67 10.80
C SER A 130 -6.86 -1.44 11.14
N ILE A 131 -5.76 -1.19 10.42
CA ILE A 131 -4.50 -1.91 10.65
C ILE A 131 -3.37 -1.02 11.19
N ILE A 132 -3.56 0.32 11.24
CA ILE A 132 -2.53 1.25 11.73
C ILE A 132 -2.36 1.09 13.24
N GLU A 133 -1.13 0.93 13.68
CA GLU A 133 -0.71 0.96 15.08
C GLU A 133 0.12 2.21 15.38
N GLU A 134 0.89 2.68 14.40
CA GLU A 134 1.70 3.90 14.48
C GLU A 134 1.93 4.54 13.11
N MET A 135 2.26 5.81 13.10
CA MET A 135 2.62 6.55 11.88
C MET A 135 4.15 6.77 11.83
N PRO A 136 4.74 6.94 10.65
CA PRO A 136 4.16 6.94 9.29
C PRO A 136 3.60 5.57 8.84
N TYR A 137 2.68 5.59 7.86
CA TYR A 137 2.05 4.37 7.33
C TYR A 137 3.06 3.49 6.58
N ASP A 138 3.66 2.57 7.31
CA ASP A 138 4.52 1.50 6.81
C ASP A 138 4.15 0.18 7.44
N ARG A 139 4.48 -0.96 6.78
CA ARG A 139 4.13 -2.29 7.27
C ARG A 139 4.56 -2.52 8.71
N ALA A 140 5.75 -2.04 9.10
CA ALA A 140 6.27 -2.14 10.46
C ALA A 140 5.39 -1.41 11.48
N GLY A 141 4.73 -0.30 11.09
CA GLY A 141 3.78 0.47 11.90
C GLY A 141 2.35 -0.03 11.81
N THR A 142 2.10 -1.24 11.31
CA THR A 142 0.76 -1.82 11.19
C THR A 142 0.68 -3.20 11.84
N SER A 143 -0.55 -3.68 12.10
CA SER A 143 -0.81 -5.06 12.54
C SER A 143 -0.30 -6.12 11.55
N MET A 144 0.04 -5.72 10.32
CA MET A 144 0.63 -6.60 9.30
C MET A 144 2.10 -6.94 9.55
N LYS A 145 2.79 -6.26 10.49
CA LYS A 145 4.20 -6.54 10.86
C LYS A 145 4.45 -7.98 11.29
N LYS A 146 3.44 -8.62 11.89
CA LYS A 146 3.51 -10.03 12.34
C LYS A 146 3.39 -11.05 11.20
N PHE A 147 3.00 -10.64 10.00
CA PHE A 147 2.82 -11.51 8.84
C PHE A 147 4.01 -11.36 7.89
N GLN A 148 4.96 -12.29 7.95
CA GLN A 148 6.10 -12.31 7.03
C GLN A 148 5.64 -12.67 5.62
N MET A 149 5.99 -11.85 4.64
CA MET A 149 5.62 -12.10 3.25
C MET A 149 6.26 -13.38 2.72
N CYS A 150 5.47 -14.22 2.03
CA CYS A 150 6.01 -15.34 1.25
C CYS A 150 6.79 -14.80 0.02
N PRO A 151 7.59 -15.66 -0.65
CA PRO A 151 8.40 -15.23 -1.80
C PRO A 151 7.59 -14.56 -2.90
N GLU A 152 6.38 -15.06 -3.20
CA GLU A 152 5.49 -14.50 -4.22
C GLU A 152 4.97 -13.12 -3.82
N CYS A 153 4.52 -12.94 -2.58
CA CYS A 153 4.09 -11.63 -2.09
C CYS A 153 5.24 -10.63 -2.03
N LEU A 154 6.43 -11.10 -1.67
CA LEU A 154 7.63 -10.25 -1.67
C LEU A 154 8.03 -9.83 -3.09
N ARG A 155 7.88 -10.71 -4.08
CA ARG A 155 8.11 -10.38 -5.49
C ARG A 155 7.13 -9.30 -5.95
N GLU A 156 5.82 -9.46 -5.73
CA GLU A 156 4.80 -8.45 -6.07
C GLU A 156 5.06 -7.12 -5.34
N TYR A 157 5.48 -7.18 -4.08
CA TYR A 157 5.80 -5.99 -3.29
C TYR A 157 6.98 -5.20 -3.85
N ARG A 158 7.95 -5.87 -4.47
CA ARG A 158 9.17 -5.28 -5.04
C ARG A 158 9.09 -4.96 -6.53
N ASP A 159 8.16 -5.55 -7.24
CA ASP A 159 8.00 -5.36 -8.67
C ASP A 159 7.33 -4.01 -8.96
N VAL A 160 8.07 -3.12 -9.62
CA VAL A 160 7.63 -1.75 -9.97
C VAL A 160 6.37 -1.77 -10.85
N GLU A 161 6.20 -2.78 -11.70
CA GLU A 161 5.06 -2.90 -12.59
C GLU A 161 3.83 -3.55 -11.91
N ASP A 162 4.02 -4.20 -10.76
CA ASP A 162 2.91 -4.82 -10.04
C ASP A 162 2.04 -3.77 -9.33
N ARG A 163 0.72 -4.01 -9.32
CA ARG A 163 -0.26 -3.16 -8.61
C ARG A 163 -0.13 -3.23 -7.08
N ARG A 164 0.68 -4.15 -6.57
CA ARG A 164 1.05 -4.30 -5.15
C ARG A 164 2.44 -3.78 -4.82
N PHE A 165 3.09 -3.10 -5.75
CA PHE A 165 4.39 -2.47 -5.49
C PHE A 165 4.30 -1.57 -4.24
N HIS A 166 5.04 -1.93 -3.18
CA HIS A 166 4.97 -1.29 -1.86
C HIS A 166 3.58 -1.25 -1.19
N ALA A 167 2.67 -2.17 -1.51
CA ALA A 167 1.39 -2.29 -0.80
C ALA A 167 1.61 -2.82 0.62
N GLN A 168 1.55 -1.95 1.62
CA GLN A 168 1.85 -2.30 3.02
C GLN A 168 0.97 -3.43 3.59
N PRO A 169 -0.36 -3.52 3.25
CA PRO A 169 -1.22 -4.59 3.74
C PRO A 169 -1.15 -5.88 2.92
N ILE A 170 -0.22 -6.01 1.95
CA ILE A 170 -0.12 -7.20 1.09
C ILE A 170 -0.08 -8.50 1.90
N GLY A 171 -0.82 -9.49 1.41
CA GLY A 171 -0.85 -10.86 1.90
C GLY A 171 -1.51 -11.80 0.91
N CYS A 172 -1.48 -13.07 1.23
CA CYS A 172 -2.20 -14.13 0.54
C CYS A 172 -2.59 -15.23 1.56
N PRO A 173 -3.36 -16.26 1.19
CA PRO A 173 -3.73 -17.34 2.12
C PRO A 173 -2.54 -17.98 2.87
N SER A 174 -1.36 -18.01 2.22
CA SER A 174 -0.17 -18.65 2.80
C SER A 174 0.60 -17.76 3.78
N CYS A 175 0.48 -16.44 3.71
CA CYS A 175 1.33 -15.55 4.51
C CYS A 175 0.61 -14.36 5.15
N GLY A 176 -0.68 -14.17 4.88
CA GLY A 176 -1.48 -13.10 5.46
C GLY A 176 -2.42 -13.57 6.56
N PRO A 177 -3.35 -12.72 7.00
CA PRO A 177 -4.39 -13.06 7.95
C PRO A 177 -5.25 -14.23 7.46
N SER A 178 -5.78 -15.00 8.40
CA SER A 178 -6.77 -16.05 8.13
C SER A 178 -8.06 -15.78 8.92
N MET A 179 -9.18 -16.29 8.41
CA MET A 179 -10.44 -16.31 9.15
C MET A 179 -10.65 -17.68 9.79
N LYS A 180 -11.31 -17.66 10.94
CA LYS A 180 -11.85 -18.83 11.60
C LYS A 180 -13.31 -18.59 11.93
N VAL A 181 -14.14 -19.60 11.77
CA VAL A 181 -15.54 -19.55 12.22
C VAL A 181 -15.63 -20.31 13.52
N LEU A 182 -16.15 -19.66 14.55
CA LEU A 182 -16.30 -20.23 15.87
C LEU A 182 -17.79 -20.36 16.21
N PHE A 183 -18.16 -21.42 16.91
CA PHE A 183 -19.45 -21.53 17.56
C PHE A 183 -19.50 -20.65 18.82
N SER A 184 -20.70 -20.45 19.37
CA SER A 184 -20.91 -19.63 20.58
C SER A 184 -20.18 -20.16 21.82
N ASP A 185 -19.83 -21.43 21.84
CA ASP A 185 -19.03 -22.08 22.91
C ASP A 185 -17.51 -21.91 22.71
N GLY A 186 -17.09 -21.24 21.63
CA GLY A 186 -15.69 -21.02 21.29
C GLY A 186 -15.04 -22.17 20.50
N SER A 187 -15.76 -23.25 20.25
CA SER A 187 -15.24 -24.35 19.40
C SER A 187 -15.14 -23.88 17.94
N GLU A 188 -14.09 -24.33 17.24
CA GLU A 188 -13.86 -23.97 15.84
C GLU A 188 -14.71 -24.87 14.92
N LEU A 189 -15.42 -24.25 13.96
CA LEU A 189 -16.07 -24.96 12.88
C LEU A 189 -15.01 -25.52 11.94
N GLY A 190 -14.72 -26.81 12.08
CA GLY A 190 -13.69 -27.50 11.29
C GLY A 190 -14.04 -27.59 9.81
N PHE A 191 -13.02 -27.64 8.95
CA PHE A 191 -13.15 -28.02 7.55
C PHE A 191 -13.59 -29.48 7.45
N GLY A 192 -14.83 -29.74 7.20
CA GLY A 192 -15.38 -31.10 7.14
C GLY A 192 -16.85 -31.19 6.76
N HIS A 193 -17.51 -30.03 6.68
CA HIS A 193 -18.92 -29.93 6.31
C HIS A 193 -19.14 -29.59 4.85
N GLY A 194 -18.18 -29.94 3.96
CA GLY A 194 -18.28 -29.67 2.51
C GLY A 194 -17.91 -28.24 2.10
N PHE A 195 -17.20 -27.53 2.96
CA PHE A 195 -16.69 -26.18 2.66
C PHE A 195 -15.18 -26.21 2.45
N ASP A 196 -14.73 -25.61 1.35
CA ASP A 196 -13.30 -25.51 1.01
C ASP A 196 -12.66 -24.24 1.58
N THR A 197 -13.47 -23.26 2.00
CA THR A 197 -12.97 -21.96 2.50
C THR A 197 -13.78 -21.45 3.70
N PRO A 198 -13.16 -20.62 4.58
CA PRO A 198 -13.88 -19.93 5.65
C PRO A 198 -15.01 -19.02 5.14
N ALA A 199 -14.87 -18.46 3.94
CA ALA A 199 -15.90 -17.60 3.35
C ALA A 199 -17.20 -18.40 3.02
N GLU A 200 -17.07 -19.63 2.55
CA GLU A 200 -18.20 -20.54 2.31
C GLU A 200 -18.86 -20.95 3.63
N GLN A 201 -18.07 -21.19 4.67
CA GLN A 201 -18.59 -21.45 6.01
C GLN A 201 -19.42 -20.30 6.56
N VAL A 202 -18.91 -19.05 6.41
CA VAL A 202 -19.65 -17.85 6.81
C VAL A 202 -20.94 -17.71 6.00
N ALA A 203 -20.89 -17.90 4.68
CA ALA A 203 -22.07 -17.84 3.83
C ALA A 203 -23.14 -18.87 4.24
N TRP A 204 -22.72 -20.08 4.62
CA TRP A 204 -23.63 -21.13 5.09
C TRP A 204 -24.27 -20.79 6.45
N VAL A 205 -23.50 -20.21 7.38
CA VAL A 205 -24.04 -19.81 8.71
C VAL A 205 -25.03 -18.64 8.60
N LEU A 206 -24.86 -17.78 7.57
CA LEU A 206 -25.73 -16.61 7.35
C LEU A 206 -26.94 -16.90 6.44
N ALA A 207 -27.04 -18.08 5.85
CA ALA A 207 -28.17 -18.51 5.00
C ALA A 207 -29.30 -19.16 5.80
#